data_20f1cdc4f17b88f5e1e175d09824c25d
#
_entry.id   20f1cdc4f17b88f5e1e175d09824c25d
#
_cell.length_a   1.000
_cell.length_b   1.000
_cell.length_c   1.000
_cell.angle_alpha   90.00
_cell.angle_beta   90.00
_cell.angle_gamma   90.00
#
_symmetry.space_group_name_H-M   'P 1'
#
loop_
_entity.id
_entity.type
_entity.pdbx_description
1 polymer ?
#
loop_
_entity_poly.entity_id
_entity_poly.type
_entity_poly.pdbx_seq_one_letter_code
_entity_poly.pdbx_strand_id
1 'polypeptide(L)'
;MDSAVFIILVVVILLLIVFGIGIYFVITRLYKQLRKGEAEAIESIITSQERERTSISREVHDNLGPMLSITQMQIGYLIEQTEASTQKELLVKMQKQVQEAIKQCRNISHMISSEVNSSKSFHTVLQEQIAFINEFGNIQIVLTIPNDFPAIDPAKGTSLVRVFQELLINTVRHAEATQVTIQIEKTPDHLFFSYQDNGLGFQLKSIPLGLGIQNITKRIEIIGGKQLWNEGTNTSGMNLQIMIPLQKIIL
;
A
#
# COMPACT_ATOMS: atom_id res chain seq x y z
N MET A 1 69.96 -11.67 8.53
CA MET A 1 68.91 -11.85 7.54
C MET A 1 69.31 -10.96 6.36
N ASP A 2 69.59 -11.59 5.20
CA ASP A 2 70.12 -10.85 4.06
C ASP A 2 69.17 -9.75 3.62
N SER A 3 69.70 -8.55 3.40
CA SER A 3 68.93 -7.39 2.94
C SER A 3 68.04 -7.70 1.71
N ALA A 4 68.48 -8.60 0.86
CA ALA A 4 67.75 -9.09 -0.28
C ALA A 4 66.45 -9.86 0.09
N VAL A 5 66.51 -10.73 1.11
CA VAL A 5 65.35 -11.51 1.59
C VAL A 5 64.29 -10.57 2.22
N PHE A 6 64.73 -9.54 2.96
CA PHE A 6 63.83 -8.54 3.54
C PHE A 6 63.11 -7.73 2.45
N ILE A 7 63.80 -7.31 1.41
CA ILE A 7 63.21 -6.56 0.29
C ILE A 7 62.17 -7.44 -0.46
N ILE A 8 62.49 -8.68 -0.72
CA ILE A 8 61.59 -9.61 -1.38
C ILE A 8 60.32 -9.77 -0.54
N LEU A 9 60.43 -9.95 0.77
CA LEU A 9 59.27 -10.11 1.68
C LEU A 9 58.35 -8.87 1.68
N VAL A 10 58.95 -7.67 1.73
CA VAL A 10 58.18 -6.41 1.65
C VAL A 10 57.47 -6.27 0.31
N VAL A 11 58.09 -6.61 -0.81
CA VAL A 11 57.46 -6.56 -2.13
C VAL A 11 56.28 -7.55 -2.23
N VAL A 12 56.45 -8.78 -1.72
CA VAL A 12 55.38 -9.77 -1.72
C VAL A 12 54.19 -9.29 -0.87
N ILE A 13 54.41 -8.72 0.30
CA ILE A 13 53.34 -8.16 1.16
C ILE A 13 52.64 -7.02 0.43
N LEU A 14 53.33 -6.11 -0.22
CA LEU A 14 52.71 -5.01 -0.98
C LEU A 14 51.86 -5.52 -2.12
N LEU A 15 52.31 -6.55 -2.87
CA LEU A 15 51.55 -7.17 -3.92
C LEU A 15 50.26 -7.83 -3.38
N LEU A 16 50.31 -8.52 -2.25
CA LEU A 16 49.16 -9.12 -1.59
C LEU A 16 48.15 -8.07 -1.16
N ILE A 17 48.64 -6.91 -0.61
CA ILE A 17 47.78 -5.80 -0.21
C ILE A 17 47.07 -5.20 -1.45
N VAL A 18 47.77 -4.93 -2.51
CA VAL A 18 47.24 -4.40 -3.77
C VAL A 18 46.20 -5.36 -4.36
N PHE A 19 46.52 -6.65 -4.37
CA PHE A 19 45.60 -7.70 -4.83
C PHE A 19 44.31 -7.76 -3.95
N GLY A 20 44.44 -7.68 -2.61
CA GLY A 20 43.32 -7.67 -1.68
C GLY A 20 42.41 -6.43 -1.88
N ILE A 21 43.01 -5.26 -2.10
CA ILE A 21 42.25 -4.03 -2.43
C ILE A 21 41.50 -4.20 -3.77
N GLY A 22 42.14 -4.79 -4.78
CA GLY A 22 41.51 -5.06 -6.05
C GLY A 22 40.28 -5.98 -5.93
N ILE A 23 40.43 -7.08 -5.20
CA ILE A 23 39.31 -8.01 -4.92
C ILE A 23 38.20 -7.30 -4.16
N TYR A 24 38.51 -6.51 -3.13
CA TYR A 24 37.53 -5.73 -2.37
C TYR A 24 36.71 -4.80 -3.28
N PHE A 25 37.37 -4.11 -4.21
CA PHE A 25 36.73 -3.21 -5.18
C PHE A 25 35.80 -3.98 -6.14
N VAL A 26 36.23 -5.14 -6.63
CA VAL A 26 35.41 -5.98 -7.51
C VAL A 26 34.18 -6.50 -6.79
N ILE A 27 34.36 -7.01 -5.57
CA ILE A 27 33.23 -7.53 -4.76
C ILE A 27 32.22 -6.43 -4.46
N THR A 28 32.68 -5.24 -4.03
CA THR A 28 31.78 -4.12 -3.71
C THR A 28 31.02 -3.64 -4.96
N ARG A 29 31.65 -3.64 -6.12
CA ARG A 29 31.02 -3.29 -7.40
C ARG A 29 29.96 -4.32 -7.81
N LEU A 30 30.25 -5.61 -7.68
CA LEU A 30 29.30 -6.69 -7.95
C LEU A 30 28.08 -6.63 -7.00
N TYR A 31 28.32 -6.44 -5.72
CA TYR A 31 27.24 -6.25 -4.74
C TYR A 31 26.34 -5.06 -5.07
N LYS A 32 26.95 -3.95 -5.50
CA LYS A 32 26.19 -2.76 -5.90
C LYS A 32 25.34 -3.00 -7.17
N GLN A 33 25.87 -3.73 -8.15
CA GLN A 33 25.13 -4.10 -9.36
C GLN A 33 23.98 -5.08 -9.07
N LEU A 34 24.21 -6.10 -8.24
CA LEU A 34 23.16 -7.04 -7.86
C LEU A 34 22.01 -6.33 -7.14
N ARG A 35 22.31 -5.49 -6.13
CA ARG A 35 21.29 -4.71 -5.44
C ARG A 35 20.50 -3.77 -6.36
N LYS A 36 21.19 -3.15 -7.32
CA LYS A 36 20.53 -2.29 -8.32
C LYS A 36 19.57 -3.10 -9.20
N GLY A 37 20.01 -4.26 -9.70
CA GLY A 37 19.17 -5.15 -10.49
C GLY A 37 17.95 -5.68 -9.74
N GLU A 38 18.11 -6.04 -8.47
CA GLU A 38 17.00 -6.44 -7.62
C GLU A 38 15.99 -5.29 -7.41
N ALA A 39 16.48 -4.07 -7.17
CA ALA A 39 15.61 -2.90 -6.99
C ALA A 39 14.82 -2.58 -8.28
N GLU A 40 15.47 -2.61 -9.44
CA GLU A 40 14.83 -2.38 -10.75
C GLU A 40 13.79 -3.48 -11.06
N ALA A 41 14.08 -4.73 -10.76
CA ALA A 41 13.14 -5.84 -10.95
C ALA A 41 11.89 -5.68 -10.06
N ILE A 42 12.08 -5.29 -8.80
CA ILE A 42 10.97 -5.06 -7.87
C ILE A 42 10.13 -3.86 -8.31
N GLU A 43 10.74 -2.77 -8.74
CA GLU A 43 10.03 -1.60 -9.26
C GLU A 43 9.21 -1.95 -10.50
N SER A 44 9.76 -2.78 -11.39
CA SER A 44 9.05 -3.30 -12.56
C SER A 44 7.83 -4.14 -12.17
N ILE A 45 7.95 -5.03 -11.18
CA ILE A 45 6.83 -5.84 -10.67
C ILE A 45 5.76 -4.94 -10.06
N ILE A 46 6.14 -3.98 -9.22
CA ILE A 46 5.21 -3.03 -8.59
C ILE A 46 4.45 -2.25 -9.67
N THR A 47 5.16 -1.74 -10.68
CA THR A 47 4.55 -0.97 -11.78
C THR A 47 3.60 -1.83 -12.61
N SER A 48 3.97 -3.09 -12.88
CA SER A 48 3.09 -4.04 -13.58
C SER A 48 1.82 -4.33 -12.79
N GLN A 49 1.93 -4.58 -11.50
CA GLN A 49 0.77 -4.79 -10.62
C GLN A 49 -0.15 -3.56 -10.56
N GLU A 50 0.41 -2.35 -10.57
CA GLU A 50 -0.39 -1.12 -10.60
C GLU A 50 -1.17 -0.96 -11.90
N ARG A 51 -0.55 -1.28 -13.03
CA ARG A 51 -1.24 -1.27 -14.34
C ARG A 51 -2.38 -2.27 -14.35
N GLU A 52 -2.15 -3.48 -13.85
CA GLU A 52 -3.17 -4.52 -13.76
C GLU A 52 -4.33 -4.10 -12.85
N ARG A 53 -4.04 -3.58 -11.65
CA ARG A 53 -5.07 -3.04 -10.74
C ARG A 53 -5.90 -1.95 -11.40
N THR A 54 -5.27 -1.00 -12.09
CA THR A 54 -5.96 0.08 -12.80
C THR A 54 -6.83 -0.47 -13.93
N SER A 55 -6.35 -1.48 -14.67
CA SER A 55 -7.11 -2.15 -15.72
C SER A 55 -8.34 -2.86 -15.16
N ILE A 56 -8.17 -3.66 -14.09
CA ILE A 56 -9.27 -4.36 -13.42
C ILE A 56 -10.32 -3.37 -12.90
N SER A 57 -9.88 -2.28 -12.31
CA SER A 57 -10.81 -1.28 -11.81
C SER A 57 -11.65 -0.64 -12.92
N ARG A 58 -11.04 -0.28 -14.05
CA ARG A 58 -11.76 0.22 -15.21
C ARG A 58 -12.74 -0.82 -15.73
N GLU A 59 -12.32 -2.08 -15.85
CA GLU A 59 -13.17 -3.16 -16.32
C GLU A 59 -14.39 -3.39 -15.42
N VAL A 60 -14.19 -3.33 -14.09
CA VAL A 60 -15.29 -3.40 -13.11
C VAL A 60 -16.24 -2.21 -13.26
N HIS A 61 -15.71 -1.01 -13.39
CA HIS A 61 -16.51 0.21 -13.53
C HIS A 61 -17.26 0.24 -14.87
N ASP A 62 -16.60 -0.08 -15.97
CA ASP A 62 -17.11 0.15 -17.33
C ASP A 62 -18.01 -1.01 -17.80
N ASN A 63 -17.81 -2.21 -17.30
CA ASN A 63 -18.57 -3.39 -17.68
C ASN A 63 -19.59 -3.83 -16.63
N LEU A 64 -19.16 -4.08 -15.39
CA LEU A 64 -20.05 -4.60 -14.35
C LEU A 64 -21.02 -3.55 -13.82
N GLY A 65 -20.60 -2.31 -13.66
CA GLY A 65 -21.46 -1.23 -13.18
C GLY A 65 -22.71 -1.01 -14.05
N PRO A 66 -22.57 -0.79 -15.37
CA PRO A 66 -23.69 -0.66 -16.29
C PRO A 66 -24.58 -1.91 -16.37
N MET A 67 -24.00 -3.13 -16.39
CA MET A 67 -24.78 -4.37 -16.44
C MET A 67 -25.68 -4.53 -15.20
N LEU A 68 -25.15 -4.30 -14.02
CA LEU A 68 -25.92 -4.35 -12.77
C LEU A 68 -26.98 -3.26 -12.72
N SER A 69 -26.71 -2.06 -13.26
CA SER A 69 -27.68 -0.97 -13.33
C SER A 69 -28.85 -1.29 -14.26
N ILE A 70 -28.57 -1.92 -15.41
CA ILE A 70 -29.61 -2.40 -16.33
C ILE A 70 -30.44 -3.48 -15.65
N THR A 71 -29.81 -4.44 -14.96
CA THR A 71 -30.52 -5.49 -14.21
C THR A 71 -31.42 -4.90 -13.14
N GLN A 72 -30.95 -3.88 -12.41
CA GLN A 72 -31.77 -3.16 -11.42
C GLN A 72 -33.01 -2.51 -12.04
N MET A 73 -32.85 -1.86 -13.22
CA MET A 73 -33.96 -1.27 -13.98
C MET A 73 -34.98 -2.33 -14.41
N GLN A 74 -34.52 -3.47 -14.94
CA GLN A 74 -35.39 -4.57 -15.36
C GLN A 74 -36.20 -5.14 -14.18
N ILE A 75 -35.58 -5.33 -13.02
CA ILE A 75 -36.26 -5.75 -11.79
C ILE A 75 -37.30 -4.72 -11.37
N GLY A 76 -36.96 -3.43 -11.41
CA GLY A 76 -37.88 -2.33 -11.11
C GLY A 76 -39.12 -2.38 -11.99
N TYR A 77 -38.93 -2.54 -13.29
CA TYR A 77 -40.04 -2.70 -14.26
C TYR A 77 -40.93 -3.91 -13.95
N LEU A 78 -40.34 -5.08 -13.61
CA LEU A 78 -41.08 -6.26 -13.22
C LEU A 78 -41.90 -6.07 -11.94
N ILE A 79 -41.37 -5.31 -10.95
CA ILE A 79 -42.10 -4.98 -9.73
C ILE A 79 -43.38 -4.18 -10.02
N GLU A 80 -43.29 -3.22 -10.96
CA GLU A 80 -44.46 -2.41 -11.38
C GLU A 80 -45.52 -3.23 -12.09
N GLN A 81 -45.12 -4.25 -12.87
CA GLN A 81 -46.00 -5.12 -13.62
C GLN A 81 -46.61 -6.30 -12.82
N THR A 82 -46.08 -6.54 -11.60
CA THR A 82 -46.45 -7.72 -10.81
C THR A 82 -47.52 -7.35 -9.77
N GLU A 83 -48.70 -7.95 -9.89
CA GLU A 83 -49.80 -7.79 -8.94
C GLU A 83 -49.75 -8.80 -7.78
N ALA A 84 -49.14 -9.97 -7.99
CA ALA A 84 -49.06 -11.05 -6.99
C ALA A 84 -48.12 -10.68 -5.83
N SER A 85 -48.63 -10.58 -4.62
CA SER A 85 -47.91 -10.13 -3.42
C SER A 85 -46.59 -10.89 -3.16
N THR A 86 -46.63 -12.23 -3.21
CA THR A 86 -45.47 -13.09 -2.95
C THR A 86 -44.36 -12.93 -4.00
N GLN A 87 -44.73 -12.77 -5.26
CA GLN A 87 -43.75 -12.54 -6.34
C GLN A 87 -43.14 -11.14 -6.23
N LYS A 88 -43.94 -10.16 -5.86
CA LYS A 88 -43.49 -8.78 -5.65
C LYS A 88 -42.47 -8.68 -4.50
N GLU A 89 -42.71 -9.39 -3.39
CA GLU A 89 -41.73 -9.46 -2.28
C GLU A 89 -40.41 -10.07 -2.71
N LEU A 90 -40.46 -11.14 -3.53
CA LEU A 90 -39.23 -11.75 -4.06
C LEU A 90 -38.45 -10.78 -4.95
N LEU A 91 -39.11 -10.08 -5.85
CA LEU A 91 -38.50 -9.09 -6.74
C LEU A 91 -37.89 -7.93 -5.95
N VAL A 92 -38.55 -7.45 -4.89
CA VAL A 92 -37.99 -6.43 -4.01
C VAL A 92 -36.72 -6.90 -3.28
N LYS A 93 -36.68 -8.18 -2.85
CA LYS A 93 -35.45 -8.78 -2.29
C LYS A 93 -34.32 -8.84 -3.32
N MET A 94 -34.61 -9.27 -4.54
CA MET A 94 -33.64 -9.30 -5.63
C MET A 94 -33.11 -7.90 -5.98
N GLN A 95 -33.98 -6.89 -6.02
CA GLN A 95 -33.59 -5.50 -6.26
C GLN A 95 -32.61 -5.00 -5.20
N LYS A 96 -32.86 -5.29 -3.92
CA LYS A 96 -31.94 -4.95 -2.83
C LYS A 96 -30.59 -5.64 -2.96
N GLN A 97 -30.56 -6.92 -3.35
CA GLN A 97 -29.31 -7.66 -3.58
C GLN A 97 -28.49 -7.05 -4.73
N VAL A 98 -29.15 -6.69 -5.84
CA VAL A 98 -28.47 -6.04 -6.98
C VAL A 98 -27.96 -4.67 -6.57
N GLN A 99 -28.72 -3.89 -5.80
CA GLN A 99 -28.31 -2.59 -5.30
C GLN A 99 -27.07 -2.71 -4.39
N GLU A 100 -27.02 -3.72 -3.54
CA GLU A 100 -25.85 -4.00 -2.71
C GLU A 100 -24.64 -4.42 -3.56
N ALA A 101 -24.83 -5.24 -4.59
CA ALA A 101 -23.77 -5.62 -5.52
C ALA A 101 -23.22 -4.41 -6.29
N ILE A 102 -24.06 -3.47 -6.73
CA ILE A 102 -23.63 -2.21 -7.35
C ILE A 102 -22.76 -1.40 -6.39
N LYS A 103 -23.20 -1.30 -5.13
CA LYS A 103 -22.45 -0.59 -4.09
C LYS A 103 -21.07 -1.24 -3.88
N GLN A 104 -21.01 -2.56 -3.77
CA GLN A 104 -19.75 -3.29 -3.61
C GLN A 104 -18.84 -3.14 -4.82
N CYS A 105 -19.36 -3.23 -6.05
CA CYS A 105 -18.58 -3.00 -7.27
C CYS A 105 -17.97 -1.59 -7.29
N ARG A 106 -18.73 -0.55 -6.94
CA ARG A 106 -18.23 0.82 -6.85
C ARG A 106 -17.16 0.96 -5.79
N ASN A 107 -17.35 0.35 -4.61
CA ASN A 107 -16.37 0.37 -3.53
C ASN A 107 -15.06 -0.29 -3.95
N ILE A 108 -15.13 -1.47 -4.55
CA ILE A 108 -13.95 -2.19 -5.06
C ILE A 108 -13.26 -1.37 -6.15
N SER A 109 -14.01 -0.88 -7.13
CA SER A 109 -13.46 -0.05 -8.21
C SER A 109 -12.77 1.18 -7.65
N HIS A 110 -13.38 1.91 -6.73
CA HIS A 110 -12.80 3.10 -6.13
C HIS A 110 -11.54 2.81 -5.30
N MET A 111 -11.56 1.73 -4.49
CA MET A 111 -10.38 1.31 -3.71
C MET A 111 -9.20 0.88 -4.58
N ILE A 112 -9.48 0.29 -5.75
CA ILE A 112 -8.44 -0.18 -6.67
C ILE A 112 -7.95 0.97 -7.57
N SER A 113 -8.85 1.82 -8.07
CA SER A 113 -8.61 2.81 -9.12
C SER A 113 -8.12 4.15 -8.65
N SER A 114 -8.05 4.42 -7.34
CA SER A 114 -7.66 5.76 -6.94
C SER A 114 -6.41 6.16 -7.75
N GLU A 115 -6.69 6.71 -8.92
CA GLU A 115 -5.70 7.37 -9.73
C GLU A 115 -5.09 8.43 -8.81
N VAL A 116 -3.89 8.14 -8.35
CA VAL A 116 -3.09 9.15 -7.67
C VAL A 116 -2.73 10.13 -8.75
N ASN A 117 -3.69 11.03 -9.00
CA ASN A 117 -3.49 12.10 -9.96
C ASN A 117 -2.30 12.89 -9.42
N SER A 118 -1.19 12.89 -10.13
CA SER A 118 0.07 13.55 -9.73
C SER A 118 -0.11 15.06 -9.43
N SER A 119 -1.30 15.61 -9.72
CA SER A 119 -1.67 16.99 -9.42
C SER A 119 -2.25 17.19 -8.01
N LYS A 120 -2.70 16.13 -7.30
CA LYS A 120 -3.25 16.25 -5.96
C LYS A 120 -2.20 15.92 -4.90
N SER A 121 -2.24 16.65 -3.78
CA SER A 121 -1.35 16.36 -2.65
C SER A 121 -1.71 15.04 -1.97
N PHE A 122 -0.72 14.40 -1.33
CA PHE A 122 -0.89 13.16 -0.57
C PHE A 122 -2.09 13.23 0.40
N HIS A 123 -2.14 14.28 1.22
CA HIS A 123 -3.20 14.42 2.24
C HIS A 123 -4.58 14.55 1.62
N THR A 124 -4.72 15.27 0.49
CA THR A 124 -6.00 15.42 -0.21
C THR A 124 -6.49 14.07 -0.73
N VAL A 125 -5.62 13.29 -1.36
CA VAL A 125 -6.00 11.97 -1.88
C VAL A 125 -6.38 11.02 -0.74
N LEU A 126 -5.62 11.04 0.36
CA LEU A 126 -5.93 10.20 1.53
C LEU A 126 -7.27 10.60 2.17
N GLN A 127 -7.56 11.89 2.32
CA GLN A 127 -8.83 12.38 2.84
C GLN A 127 -10.01 11.98 1.97
N GLU A 128 -9.90 12.11 0.63
CA GLU A 128 -10.95 11.70 -0.31
C GLU A 128 -11.26 10.19 -0.18
N GLN A 129 -10.23 9.36 -0.05
CA GLN A 129 -10.41 7.92 0.13
C GLN A 129 -11.07 7.56 1.46
N ILE A 130 -10.65 8.21 2.53
CA ILE A 130 -11.24 8.00 3.86
C ILE A 130 -12.70 8.45 3.87
N ALA A 131 -13.00 9.62 3.31
CA ALA A 131 -14.36 10.11 3.21
C ALA A 131 -15.26 9.12 2.46
N PHE A 132 -14.76 8.58 1.35
CA PHE A 132 -15.47 7.56 0.59
C PHE A 132 -15.72 6.27 1.39
N ILE A 133 -14.71 5.76 2.11
CA ILE A 133 -14.87 4.55 2.92
C ILE A 133 -15.83 4.80 4.08
N ASN A 134 -15.77 5.96 4.74
CA ASN A 134 -16.68 6.32 5.83
C ASN A 134 -18.14 6.46 5.36
N GLU A 135 -18.36 6.95 4.13
CA GLU A 135 -19.71 7.11 3.56
C GLU A 135 -20.33 5.77 3.13
N PHE A 136 -19.53 4.92 2.49
CA PHE A 136 -20.04 3.71 1.82
C PHE A 136 -19.59 2.40 2.46
N GLY A 137 -18.63 2.44 3.38
CA GLY A 137 -18.09 1.26 4.07
C GLY A 137 -18.79 0.95 5.40
N ASN A 138 -18.42 -0.18 5.98
CA ASN A 138 -18.85 -0.57 7.33
C ASN A 138 -17.76 -0.28 8.39
N ILE A 139 -16.74 0.50 8.03
CA ILE A 139 -15.58 0.83 8.87
C ILE A 139 -15.53 2.33 9.05
N GLN A 140 -15.37 2.79 10.28
CA GLN A 140 -15.14 4.19 10.61
C GLN A 140 -13.65 4.47 10.62
N ILE A 141 -13.18 5.41 9.79
CA ILE A 141 -11.78 5.82 9.76
C ILE A 141 -11.64 7.21 10.32
N VAL A 142 -10.78 7.36 11.33
CA VAL A 142 -10.42 8.65 11.92
C VAL A 142 -9.02 9.02 11.44
N LEU A 143 -8.88 10.19 10.80
CA LEU A 143 -7.61 10.73 10.31
C LEU A 143 -7.25 12.00 11.06
N THR A 144 -6.06 12.03 11.63
CA THR A 144 -5.46 13.21 12.25
C THR A 144 -4.22 13.64 11.48
N ILE A 145 -4.19 14.89 11.01
CA ILE A 145 -3.07 15.48 10.26
C ILE A 145 -2.65 16.76 10.98
N PRO A 146 -1.35 17.04 11.17
CA PRO A 146 -0.89 18.29 11.76
C PRO A 146 -1.17 19.49 10.83
N ASN A 147 -1.46 20.65 11.40
CA ASN A 147 -1.79 21.86 10.63
C ASN A 147 -0.61 22.34 9.75
N ASP A 148 0.60 22.06 10.17
CA ASP A 148 1.85 22.42 9.46
C ASP A 148 2.40 21.24 8.63
N PHE A 149 1.52 20.40 8.09
CA PHE A 149 1.91 19.28 7.24
C PHE A 149 2.70 19.78 6.00
N PRO A 150 3.91 19.25 5.74
CA PRO A 150 4.76 19.78 4.68
C PRO A 150 4.29 19.35 3.29
N ALA A 151 4.72 20.11 2.27
CA ALA A 151 4.59 19.68 0.89
C ALA A 151 5.50 18.46 0.65
N ILE A 152 4.90 17.37 0.22
CA ILE A 152 5.58 16.11 -0.08
C ILE A 152 5.90 16.05 -1.58
N ASP A 153 7.07 15.50 -1.91
CA ASP A 153 7.42 15.14 -3.29
C ASP A 153 6.32 14.27 -3.92
N PRO A 154 5.80 14.61 -5.12
CA PRO A 154 4.65 13.91 -5.71
C PRO A 154 4.85 12.39 -5.88
N ALA A 155 6.05 11.95 -6.27
CA ALA A 155 6.32 10.53 -6.47
C ALA A 155 6.33 9.77 -5.14
N LYS A 156 6.88 10.39 -4.08
CA LYS A 156 6.90 9.83 -2.72
C LYS A 156 5.52 9.89 -2.08
N GLY A 157 4.76 10.97 -2.33
CA GLY A 157 3.35 11.07 -1.95
C GLY A 157 2.51 9.96 -2.55
N THR A 158 2.70 9.67 -3.85
CA THR A 158 2.07 8.53 -4.52
C THR A 158 2.39 7.21 -3.82
N SER A 159 3.66 6.97 -3.49
CA SER A 159 4.07 5.75 -2.77
C SER A 159 3.41 5.62 -1.40
N LEU A 160 3.28 6.73 -0.65
CA LEU A 160 2.56 6.75 0.62
C LEU A 160 1.07 6.47 0.47
N VAL A 161 0.40 7.09 -0.51
CA VAL A 161 -1.01 6.78 -0.80
C VAL A 161 -1.19 5.29 -1.02
N ARG A 162 -0.33 4.66 -1.81
CA ARG A 162 -0.39 3.21 -2.07
C ARG A 162 -0.18 2.36 -0.82
N VAL A 163 0.69 2.80 0.09
CA VAL A 163 0.86 2.13 1.40
C VAL A 163 -0.45 2.15 2.19
N PHE A 164 -1.09 3.31 2.33
CA PHE A 164 -2.36 3.43 3.07
C PHE A 164 -3.50 2.70 2.38
N GLN A 165 -3.57 2.71 1.06
CA GLN A 165 -4.54 1.92 0.30
C GLN A 165 -4.42 0.42 0.60
N GLU A 166 -3.21 -0.11 0.56
CA GLU A 166 -2.99 -1.54 0.83
C GLU A 166 -3.36 -1.90 2.29
N LEU A 167 -3.03 -1.01 3.24
CA LEU A 167 -3.45 -1.17 4.63
C LEU A 167 -4.97 -1.19 4.77
N LEU A 168 -5.66 -0.23 4.18
CA LEU A 168 -7.12 -0.13 4.22
C LEU A 168 -7.80 -1.32 3.53
N ILE A 169 -7.28 -1.76 2.37
CA ILE A 169 -7.79 -2.96 1.68
C ILE A 169 -7.63 -4.20 2.55
N ASN A 170 -6.48 -4.36 3.20
CA ASN A 170 -6.21 -5.48 4.09
C ASN A 170 -7.18 -5.47 5.28
N THR A 171 -7.42 -4.32 5.89
CA THR A 171 -8.37 -4.19 6.99
C THR A 171 -9.80 -4.52 6.54
N VAL A 172 -10.27 -3.97 5.41
CA VAL A 172 -11.62 -4.24 4.88
C VAL A 172 -11.82 -5.72 4.55
N ARG A 173 -10.80 -6.39 4.03
CA ARG A 173 -10.90 -7.80 3.57
C ARG A 173 -10.67 -8.83 4.66
N HIS A 174 -9.84 -8.54 5.65
CA HIS A 174 -9.26 -9.56 6.51
C HIS A 174 -9.37 -9.28 7.99
N ALA A 175 -9.60 -8.03 8.42
CA ALA A 175 -9.48 -7.68 9.82
C ALA A 175 -10.80 -7.81 10.60
N GLU A 176 -11.96 -7.84 9.94
CA GLU A 176 -13.28 -7.73 10.61
C GLU A 176 -13.34 -6.50 11.53
N ALA A 177 -12.58 -5.47 11.21
CA ALA A 177 -12.49 -4.24 11.99
C ALA A 177 -13.71 -3.35 11.77
N THR A 178 -14.09 -2.62 12.80
CA THR A 178 -15.13 -1.58 12.73
C THR A 178 -14.55 -0.16 12.78
N GLN A 179 -13.30 -0.04 13.21
CA GLN A 179 -12.64 1.26 13.34
C GLN A 179 -11.17 1.19 12.93
N VAL A 180 -10.72 2.25 12.25
CA VAL A 180 -9.31 2.49 11.90
C VAL A 180 -8.93 3.88 12.39
N THR A 181 -7.75 4.02 12.97
CA THR A 181 -7.16 5.31 13.35
C THR A 181 -5.87 5.51 12.56
N ILE A 182 -5.79 6.65 11.88
CA ILE A 182 -4.57 7.09 11.17
C ILE A 182 -4.13 8.41 11.79
N GLN A 183 -2.92 8.45 12.31
CA GLN A 183 -2.34 9.65 12.88
C GLN A 183 -1.06 10.00 12.14
N ILE A 184 -0.91 11.27 11.80
CA ILE A 184 0.30 11.82 11.19
C ILE A 184 0.85 12.87 12.13
N GLU A 185 2.11 12.72 12.51
CA GLU A 185 2.81 13.64 13.38
C GLU A 185 4.08 14.15 12.70
N LYS A 186 4.40 15.40 12.92
CA LYS A 186 5.60 16.04 12.40
C LYS A 186 6.50 16.43 13.55
N THR A 187 7.77 16.08 13.43
CA THR A 187 8.86 16.60 14.24
C THR A 187 9.80 17.43 13.37
N PRO A 188 10.79 18.14 13.93
CA PRO A 188 11.75 18.90 13.12
C PRO A 188 12.47 18.08 12.04
N ASP A 189 12.72 16.79 12.31
CA ASP A 189 13.54 15.95 11.43
C ASP A 189 12.76 14.84 10.71
N HIS A 190 11.55 14.48 11.18
CA HIS A 190 10.82 13.31 10.71
C HIS A 190 9.31 13.55 10.58
N LEU A 191 8.69 12.81 9.67
CA LEU A 191 7.26 12.52 9.67
C LEU A 191 7.03 11.13 10.24
N PHE A 192 6.07 11.02 11.15
CA PHE A 192 5.58 9.77 11.70
C PHE A 192 4.16 9.53 11.22
N PHE A 193 3.90 8.31 10.79
CA PHE A 193 2.56 7.85 10.43
C PHE A 193 2.24 6.64 11.28
N SER A 194 1.11 6.67 11.96
CA SER A 194 0.58 5.56 12.74
C SER A 194 -0.71 5.08 12.11
N TYR A 195 -0.83 3.79 11.92
CA TYR A 195 -2.03 3.12 11.44
C TYR A 195 -2.42 2.04 12.44
N GLN A 196 -3.67 2.06 12.90
CA GLN A 196 -4.19 1.07 13.83
C GLN A 196 -5.64 0.73 13.47
N ASP A 197 -5.96 -0.56 13.39
CA ASP A 197 -7.34 -1.03 13.36
C ASP A 197 -7.70 -1.80 14.65
N ASN A 198 -8.99 -2.02 14.85
CA ASN A 198 -9.52 -2.77 15.99
C ASN A 198 -9.96 -4.19 15.62
N GLY A 199 -9.47 -4.73 14.51
CA GLY A 199 -9.86 -6.04 14.00
C GLY A 199 -9.11 -7.21 14.62
N LEU A 200 -9.13 -8.34 13.93
CA LEU A 200 -8.53 -9.61 14.42
C LEU A 200 -7.00 -9.56 14.54
N GLY A 201 -6.36 -8.56 13.90
CA GLY A 201 -4.92 -8.49 13.79
C GLY A 201 -4.34 -9.59 12.88
N PHE A 202 -3.02 -9.63 12.75
CA PHE A 202 -2.33 -10.71 12.06
C PHE A 202 -1.00 -11.04 12.74
N GLN A 203 -0.62 -12.32 12.69
CA GLN A 203 0.64 -12.78 13.25
C GLN A 203 1.71 -12.79 12.16
N LEU A 204 2.68 -11.91 12.24
CA LEU A 204 3.81 -11.83 11.31
C LEU A 204 4.64 -13.13 11.21
N LYS A 205 4.63 -13.95 12.27
CA LYS A 205 5.48 -15.15 12.38
C LYS A 205 4.86 -16.42 11.83
N SER A 206 3.56 -16.47 11.59
CA SER A 206 2.85 -17.71 11.27
C SER A 206 2.53 -17.93 9.79
N ILE A 207 2.72 -16.92 8.94
CA ILE A 207 2.40 -17.00 7.51
C ILE A 207 3.54 -16.34 6.72
N PRO A 208 3.99 -16.92 5.58
CA PRO A 208 4.86 -16.18 4.67
C PRO A 208 4.20 -14.82 4.38
N LEU A 209 4.92 -13.74 4.63
CA LEU A 209 4.45 -12.37 4.42
C LEU A 209 3.77 -12.28 3.04
N GLY A 210 2.46 -12.05 3.03
CA GLY A 210 1.70 -11.90 1.79
C GLY A 210 2.29 -10.77 0.94
N LEU A 211 2.08 -10.83 -0.37
CA LEU A 211 2.60 -9.84 -1.33
C LEU A 211 2.24 -8.41 -0.93
N GLY A 212 1.07 -8.18 -0.32
CA GLY A 212 0.64 -6.86 0.15
C GLY A 212 1.58 -6.26 1.19
N ILE A 213 1.98 -7.03 2.21
CA ILE A 213 2.90 -6.57 3.25
C ILE A 213 4.31 -6.34 2.70
N GLN A 214 4.76 -7.23 1.80
CA GLN A 214 6.05 -7.04 1.11
C GLN A 214 6.05 -5.75 0.29
N ASN A 215 4.95 -5.44 -0.40
CA ASN A 215 4.78 -4.21 -1.17
C ASN A 215 4.79 -2.97 -0.27
N ILE A 216 4.11 -3.01 0.88
CA ILE A 216 4.14 -1.93 1.88
C ILE A 216 5.59 -1.69 2.32
N THR A 217 6.28 -2.74 2.77
CA THR A 217 7.68 -2.67 3.21
C THR A 217 8.57 -2.01 2.16
N LYS A 218 8.48 -2.50 0.93
CA LYS A 218 9.32 -2.03 -0.17
C LYS A 218 9.07 -0.55 -0.52
N ARG A 219 7.79 -0.14 -0.54
CA ARG A 219 7.43 1.27 -0.80
C ARG A 219 7.96 2.21 0.27
N ILE A 220 7.90 1.79 1.54
CA ILE A 220 8.45 2.57 2.65
C ILE A 220 9.98 2.68 2.53
N GLU A 221 10.67 1.59 2.17
CA GLU A 221 12.12 1.60 1.93
C GLU A 221 12.51 2.54 0.77
N ILE A 222 11.77 2.49 -0.36
CA ILE A 222 12.03 3.33 -1.54
C ILE A 222 11.96 4.83 -1.20
N ILE A 223 11.01 5.25 -0.37
CA ILE A 223 10.90 6.64 0.08
C ILE A 223 11.85 6.97 1.24
N GLY A 224 12.71 6.04 1.62
CA GLY A 224 13.73 6.19 2.66
C GLY A 224 13.19 6.16 4.08
N GLY A 225 11.99 5.61 4.28
CA GLY A 225 11.36 5.41 5.57
C GLY A 225 11.82 4.13 6.27
N LYS A 226 11.44 4.02 7.54
CA LYS A 226 11.52 2.82 8.37
C LYS A 226 10.16 2.50 8.91
N GLN A 227 9.88 1.23 9.13
CA GLN A 227 8.61 0.76 9.65
C GLN A 227 8.81 -0.12 10.88
N LEU A 228 7.83 -0.08 11.77
CA LEU A 228 7.73 -0.94 12.92
C LEU A 228 6.31 -1.53 12.96
N TRP A 229 6.21 -2.84 12.83
CA TRP A 229 4.99 -3.58 13.05
C TRP A 229 4.92 -3.98 14.51
N ASN A 230 3.93 -3.47 15.23
CA ASN A 230 3.70 -3.91 16.60
C ASN A 230 2.79 -5.14 16.57
N GLU A 231 3.35 -6.30 16.91
CA GLU A 231 2.55 -7.47 17.25
C GLU A 231 1.85 -7.15 18.57
N GLY A 232 0.55 -6.87 18.50
CA GLY A 232 -0.22 -6.55 19.70
C GLY A 232 -0.18 -7.70 20.71
N THR A 233 0.44 -7.46 21.84
CA THR A 233 0.24 -8.29 23.00
C THR A 233 -1.19 -8.11 23.47
N ASN A 234 -2.07 -9.06 23.17
CA ASN A 234 -3.48 -9.13 23.63
C ASN A 234 -4.46 -8.02 23.20
N THR A 235 -4.12 -7.09 22.34
CA THR A 235 -5.10 -6.20 21.73
C THR A 235 -5.32 -6.62 20.28
N SER A 236 -6.57 -6.93 19.97
CA SER A 236 -7.01 -7.18 18.61
C SER A 236 -6.62 -6.00 17.71
N GLY A 237 -6.17 -6.29 16.49
CA GLY A 237 -5.93 -5.31 15.45
C GLY A 237 -4.49 -5.24 14.97
N MET A 238 -4.32 -4.62 13.80
CA MET A 238 -3.02 -4.34 13.19
C MET A 238 -2.54 -2.97 13.66
N ASN A 239 -1.23 -2.88 13.99
CA ASN A 239 -0.59 -1.62 14.32
C ASN A 239 0.71 -1.49 13.52
N LEU A 240 0.80 -0.43 12.72
CA LEU A 240 1.97 -0.09 11.93
C LEU A 240 2.40 1.33 12.23
N GLN A 241 3.68 1.52 12.56
CA GLN A 241 4.31 2.82 12.64
C GLN A 241 5.33 2.98 11.51
N ILE A 242 5.29 4.14 10.83
CA ILE A 242 6.22 4.49 9.75
C ILE A 242 6.91 5.78 10.15
N MET A 243 8.23 5.82 10.05
CA MET A 243 9.06 6.99 10.28
C MET A 243 9.83 7.34 9.02
N ILE A 244 9.71 8.58 8.55
CA ILE A 244 10.37 9.06 7.33
C ILE A 244 11.13 10.36 7.63
N PRO A 245 12.45 10.43 7.37
CA PRO A 245 13.20 11.67 7.49
C PRO A 245 12.64 12.77 6.58
N LEU A 246 12.37 13.96 7.11
CA LEU A 246 11.78 15.07 6.37
C LEU A 246 12.57 15.40 5.10
N GLN A 247 13.89 15.50 5.20
CA GLN A 247 14.78 15.76 4.07
C GLN A 247 14.69 14.74 2.91
N LYS A 248 14.12 13.57 3.18
CA LYS A 248 13.91 12.52 2.17
C LYS A 248 12.54 12.57 1.53
N ILE A 249 11.56 13.28 2.08
CA ILE A 249 10.17 13.21 1.62
C ILE A 249 9.62 14.53 1.11
N ILE A 250 10.14 15.65 1.59
CA ILE A 250 9.73 16.98 1.11
C ILE A 250 10.29 17.29 -0.29
N LEU A 251 9.68 18.31 -0.93
CA LEU A 251 10.11 18.90 -2.20
C LEU A 251 11.50 19.52 -2.10
#